data_af663bcf286b311a517ad522941f8a32
#
_entry.id   af663bcf286b311a517ad522941f8a32
#
_cell.length_a   1.000
_cell.length_b   1.000
_cell.length_c   1.000
_cell.angle_alpha   90.00
_cell.angle_beta   90.00
_cell.angle_gamma   90.00
#
_symmetry.space_group_name_H-M   'P 1'
#
loop_
_entity.id
_entity.type
_entity.pdbx_description
1 polymer ?
#
loop_
_entity_poly.entity_id
_entity_poly.type
_entity_poly.pdbx_seq_one_letter_code
_entity_poly.pdbx_strand_id
1 'polypeptide(L)'
;KDLESAVIGGDAFLSTISIISAPFFNFKIPSGNDIEVFGLEFPSPLVAASFKSETEILNIWLQMGLGGAIFKTIMKNERLGNKRPRLQDASLAGEKGLLNSMGLPGKGIEYFAAEIADLSLWNFDRPLGVSVGGDSIFEYVESVNRIEGTLKNKSISYFYELNVSCPNTINGQTIGDDPLELE
;
A
#
# COMPACT_ATOMS: atom_id res chain seq x y z
N LYS A 1 12.27 -17.49 -13.41
CA LYS A 1 11.07 -17.00 -14.10
C LYS A 1 10.69 -15.68 -13.52
N ASP A 2 10.38 -14.67 -14.32
CA ASP A 2 9.95 -13.36 -13.82
C ASP A 2 8.45 -13.40 -13.54
N LEU A 3 8.08 -13.47 -12.26
CA LEU A 3 6.68 -13.52 -11.84
C LEU A 3 5.99 -12.15 -11.84
N GLU A 4 6.74 -11.06 -11.91
CA GLU A 4 6.15 -9.72 -11.95
C GLU A 4 5.25 -9.51 -13.18
N SER A 5 5.63 -10.12 -14.32
CA SER A 5 4.78 -10.12 -15.51
C SER A 5 3.46 -10.85 -15.31
N ALA A 6 3.45 -11.91 -14.52
CA ALA A 6 2.22 -12.64 -14.18
C ALA A 6 1.33 -11.81 -13.26
N VAL A 7 1.92 -11.07 -12.29
CA VAL A 7 1.18 -10.14 -11.42
C VAL A 7 0.53 -9.04 -12.24
N ILE A 8 1.29 -8.37 -13.12
CA ILE A 8 0.77 -7.31 -13.99
C ILE A 8 -0.38 -7.83 -14.88
N GLY A 9 -0.21 -9.02 -15.47
CA GLY A 9 -1.26 -9.65 -16.28
C GLY A 9 -2.50 -10.00 -15.46
N GLY A 10 -2.32 -10.49 -14.23
CA GLY A 10 -3.42 -10.78 -13.30
C GLY A 10 -4.18 -9.52 -12.89
N ASP A 11 -3.50 -8.43 -12.60
CA ASP A 11 -4.11 -7.14 -12.26
C ASP A 11 -4.93 -6.59 -13.43
N ALA A 12 -4.39 -6.62 -14.64
CA ALA A 12 -5.10 -6.18 -15.84
C ALA A 12 -6.36 -7.02 -16.11
N PHE A 13 -6.26 -8.34 -15.92
CA PHE A 13 -7.38 -9.25 -16.04
C PHE A 13 -8.45 -8.97 -14.97
N LEU A 14 -8.06 -8.79 -13.72
CA LEU A 14 -8.96 -8.51 -12.62
C LEU A 14 -9.68 -7.17 -12.81
N SER A 15 -8.96 -6.13 -13.22
CA SER A 15 -9.56 -4.82 -13.55
C SER A 15 -10.58 -4.92 -14.68
N THR A 16 -10.30 -5.71 -15.72
CA THR A 16 -11.22 -5.92 -16.84
C THR A 16 -12.49 -6.67 -16.41
N ILE A 17 -12.32 -7.74 -15.63
CA ILE A 17 -13.46 -8.53 -15.14
C ILE A 17 -14.33 -7.72 -14.18
N SER A 18 -13.75 -6.89 -13.33
CA SER A 18 -14.50 -6.11 -12.36
C SER A 18 -15.54 -5.18 -13.00
N ILE A 19 -15.27 -4.67 -14.21
CA ILE A 19 -16.19 -3.84 -14.96
C ILE A 19 -17.42 -4.64 -15.42
N ILE A 20 -17.20 -5.88 -15.84
CA ILE A 20 -18.26 -6.76 -16.42
C ILE A 20 -19.06 -7.47 -15.33
N SER A 21 -18.42 -7.80 -14.22
CA SER A 21 -18.94 -8.66 -13.16
C SER A 21 -18.98 -7.98 -11.80
N ALA A 22 -19.15 -6.66 -11.76
CA ALA A 22 -19.21 -5.86 -10.55
C ALA A 22 -20.06 -6.47 -9.40
N PRO A 23 -21.22 -7.09 -9.63
CA PRO A 23 -22.01 -7.71 -8.57
C PRO A 23 -21.29 -8.85 -7.83
N PHE A 24 -20.36 -9.56 -8.48
CA PHE A 24 -19.59 -10.65 -7.86
C PHE A 24 -18.53 -10.18 -6.89
N PHE A 25 -18.09 -8.94 -7.01
CA PHE A 25 -17.09 -8.34 -6.12
C PHE A 25 -17.73 -7.55 -4.96
N ASN A 26 -19.02 -7.26 -5.04
CA ASN A 26 -19.72 -6.47 -4.04
C ASN A 26 -20.13 -7.36 -2.84
N PHE A 27 -19.18 -7.61 -1.96
CA PHE A 27 -19.40 -8.42 -0.76
C PHE A 27 -19.93 -7.56 0.39
N LYS A 28 -21.04 -7.99 0.97
CA LYS A 28 -21.59 -7.33 2.17
C LYS A 28 -20.81 -7.78 3.40
N ILE A 29 -20.15 -6.84 4.07
CA ILE A 29 -19.44 -7.11 5.33
C ILE A 29 -20.47 -7.54 6.39
N PRO A 30 -20.28 -8.70 7.06
CA PRO A 30 -21.15 -9.12 8.16
C PRO A 30 -21.10 -8.11 9.32
N SER A 31 -22.25 -7.81 9.89
CA SER A 31 -22.36 -6.94 11.08
C SER A 31 -21.70 -7.57 12.31
N GLY A 32 -21.17 -6.74 13.20
CA GLY A 32 -20.57 -7.18 14.47
C GLY A 32 -19.10 -7.59 14.35
N ASN A 33 -18.45 -7.29 13.23
CA ASN A 33 -17.01 -7.49 13.03
C ASN A 33 -16.24 -6.16 12.98
N ASP A 34 -16.93 -5.07 13.25
CA ASP A 34 -16.34 -3.74 13.35
C ASP A 34 -15.37 -3.65 14.54
N ILE A 35 -14.27 -2.97 14.33
CA ILE A 35 -13.27 -2.67 15.36
C ILE A 35 -12.87 -1.20 15.30
N GLU A 36 -12.57 -0.64 16.46
CA GLU A 36 -11.98 0.69 16.57
C GLU A 36 -10.51 0.57 16.94
N VAL A 37 -9.65 1.28 16.21
CA VAL A 37 -8.21 1.37 16.47
C VAL A 37 -7.79 2.84 16.38
N PHE A 38 -7.31 3.41 17.47
CA PHE A 38 -6.89 4.82 17.57
C PHE A 38 -7.95 5.82 17.07
N GLY A 39 -9.23 5.56 17.37
CA GLY A 39 -10.33 6.41 16.94
C GLY A 39 -10.75 6.27 15.48
N LEU A 40 -10.20 5.28 14.77
CA LEU A 40 -10.59 4.91 13.42
C LEU A 40 -11.49 3.68 13.45
N GLU A 41 -12.68 3.79 12.86
CA GLU A 41 -13.64 2.69 12.77
C GLU A 41 -13.41 1.86 11.50
N PHE A 42 -13.11 0.58 11.68
CA PHE A 42 -12.95 -0.39 10.60
C PHE A 42 -14.15 -1.32 10.60
N PRO A 43 -14.94 -1.40 9.51
CA PRO A 43 -16.11 -2.28 9.46
C PRO A 43 -15.76 -3.77 9.38
N SER A 44 -14.48 -4.09 9.22
CA SER A 44 -13.91 -5.44 9.24
C SER A 44 -12.47 -5.37 9.74
N PRO A 45 -11.98 -6.33 10.52
CA PRO A 45 -10.60 -6.37 11.00
C PRO A 45 -9.59 -6.72 9.89
N LEU A 46 -10.06 -7.05 8.69
CA LEU A 46 -9.20 -7.38 7.56
C LEU A 46 -8.81 -6.13 6.80
N VAL A 47 -7.54 -5.79 6.82
CA VAL A 47 -6.96 -4.64 6.12
C VAL A 47 -5.92 -5.12 5.11
N ALA A 48 -5.96 -4.60 3.89
CA ALA A 48 -4.91 -4.89 2.91
C ALA A 48 -3.59 -4.24 3.32
N ALA A 49 -2.53 -5.04 3.39
CA ALA A 49 -1.18 -4.56 3.65
C ALA A 49 -0.66 -3.68 2.50
N SER A 50 0.41 -2.93 2.76
CA SER A 50 1.05 -1.96 1.85
C SER A 50 1.75 -2.61 0.63
N PHE A 51 0.96 -3.32 -0.18
CA PHE A 51 1.43 -4.08 -1.34
C PHE A 51 1.08 -3.45 -2.68
N LYS A 52 -0.06 -2.77 -2.77
CA LYS A 52 -0.62 -2.18 -3.98
C LYS A 52 -0.91 -0.69 -3.82
N SER A 53 -0.79 0.05 -4.91
CA SER A 53 -1.22 1.46 -5.01
C SER A 53 -2.16 1.69 -6.21
N GLU A 54 -2.36 0.67 -7.03
CA GLU A 54 -3.26 0.72 -8.17
C GLU A 54 -4.70 0.83 -7.66
N THR A 55 -5.32 1.99 -7.89
CA THR A 55 -6.64 2.35 -7.35
C THR A 55 -7.71 1.35 -7.72
N GLU A 56 -7.66 0.82 -8.95
CA GLU A 56 -8.62 -0.17 -9.45
C GLU A 56 -8.56 -1.47 -8.64
N ILE A 57 -7.36 -1.91 -8.27
CA ILE A 57 -7.18 -3.15 -7.50
C ILE A 57 -7.63 -2.94 -6.05
N LEU A 58 -7.24 -1.81 -5.43
CA LEU A 58 -7.69 -1.47 -4.08
C LEU A 58 -9.21 -1.31 -4.01
N ASN A 59 -9.84 -0.73 -5.05
CA ASN A 59 -11.29 -0.63 -5.15
C ASN A 59 -11.97 -2.02 -5.14
N ILE A 60 -11.44 -2.97 -5.91
CA ILE A 60 -11.96 -4.35 -5.93
C ILE A 60 -11.80 -4.98 -4.54
N TRP A 61 -10.67 -4.84 -3.89
CA TRP A 61 -10.42 -5.41 -2.57
C TRP A 61 -11.36 -4.83 -1.51
N LEU A 62 -11.61 -3.53 -1.55
CA LEU A 62 -12.59 -2.89 -0.65
C LEU A 62 -14.00 -3.39 -0.96
N GLN A 63 -14.39 -3.54 -2.22
CA GLN A 63 -15.68 -4.15 -2.60
C GLN A 63 -15.81 -5.58 -2.07
N MET A 64 -14.72 -6.35 -2.03
CA MET A 64 -14.69 -7.71 -1.49
C MET A 64 -14.78 -7.77 0.04
N GLY A 65 -14.90 -6.65 0.74
CA GLY A 65 -15.20 -6.59 2.17
C GLY A 65 -14.02 -6.32 3.08
N LEU A 66 -12.88 -5.87 2.57
CA LEU A 66 -11.81 -5.39 3.43
C LEU A 66 -12.25 -4.15 4.21
N GLY A 67 -11.95 -4.09 5.50
CA GLY A 67 -12.25 -2.97 6.37
C GLY A 67 -11.43 -1.71 6.08
N GLY A 68 -10.32 -1.86 5.38
CA GLY A 68 -9.43 -0.78 4.98
C GLY A 68 -8.34 -1.29 4.04
N ALA A 69 -7.49 -0.39 3.58
CA ALA A 69 -6.33 -0.74 2.77
C ALA A 69 -5.17 0.22 3.05
N ILE A 70 -3.94 -0.27 2.92
CA ILE A 70 -2.74 0.55 3.04
C ILE A 70 -2.11 0.66 1.65
N PHE A 71 -1.94 1.89 1.17
CA PHE A 71 -1.21 2.14 -0.08
C PHE A 71 0.23 1.64 0.05
N LYS A 72 0.74 1.02 -1.01
CA LYS A 72 2.14 0.60 -1.08
C LYS A 72 3.07 1.74 -0.69
N THR A 73 4.14 1.40 0.02
CA THR A 73 5.13 2.36 0.50
C THR A 73 5.54 3.37 -0.57
N ILE A 74 5.39 4.64 -0.23
CA ILE A 74 5.71 5.78 -1.07
C ILE A 74 7.00 6.39 -0.58
N MET A 75 7.95 6.57 -1.49
CA MET A 75 9.22 7.24 -1.23
C MET A 75 9.11 8.71 -1.60
N LYS A 76 9.99 9.55 -1.04
CA LYS A 76 10.05 10.97 -1.38
C LYS A 76 10.21 11.19 -2.89
N ASN A 77 11.16 10.49 -3.50
CA ASN A 77 11.47 10.59 -4.92
C ASN A 77 10.92 9.40 -5.71
N GLU A 78 10.73 9.61 -7.02
CA GLU A 78 10.43 8.51 -7.93
C GLU A 78 11.53 7.45 -7.90
N ARG A 79 11.12 6.16 -7.90
CA ARG A 79 12.01 5.00 -7.98
C ARG A 79 11.52 4.02 -9.03
N LEU A 80 12.42 3.59 -9.89
CA LEU A 80 12.15 2.51 -10.85
C LEU A 80 12.17 1.13 -10.19
N GLY A 81 12.75 1.06 -8.99
CA GLY A 81 13.01 -0.19 -8.29
C GLY A 81 14.23 -0.92 -8.85
N ASN A 82 14.46 -2.13 -8.34
CA ASN A 82 15.59 -2.96 -8.75
C ASN A 82 15.41 -3.53 -10.16
N LYS A 83 16.52 -3.93 -10.77
CA LYS A 83 16.52 -4.58 -12.09
C LYS A 83 15.75 -5.90 -12.05
N ARG A 84 14.94 -6.15 -13.06
CA ARG A 84 14.20 -7.43 -13.23
C ARG A 84 15.14 -8.56 -13.69
N PRO A 85 14.84 -9.83 -13.30
CA PRO A 85 13.70 -10.29 -12.52
C PRO A 85 13.88 -9.99 -11.01
N ARG A 86 12.89 -9.40 -10.37
CA ARG A 86 12.90 -8.99 -8.96
C ARG A 86 11.76 -9.60 -8.13
N LEU A 87 11.02 -10.51 -8.74
CA LEU A 87 10.03 -11.38 -8.10
C LEU A 87 10.13 -12.76 -8.74
N GLN A 88 10.48 -13.78 -7.96
CA GLN A 88 10.81 -15.11 -8.45
C GLN A 88 10.24 -16.20 -7.54
N ASP A 89 10.01 -17.38 -8.12
CA ASP A 89 9.78 -18.58 -7.33
C ASP A 89 11.00 -18.87 -6.45
N ALA A 90 10.76 -19.26 -5.22
CA ALA A 90 11.77 -19.75 -4.29
C ALA A 90 11.34 -21.12 -3.74
N SER A 91 12.31 -21.95 -3.37
CA SER A 91 12.06 -23.17 -2.63
C SER A 91 13.09 -23.30 -1.51
N LEU A 92 12.60 -23.49 -0.30
CA LEU A 92 13.44 -23.68 0.88
C LEU A 92 12.96 -24.93 1.63
N ALA A 93 13.86 -25.87 1.86
CA ALA A 93 13.57 -27.13 2.56
C ALA A 93 12.36 -27.92 2.00
N GLY A 94 12.12 -27.83 0.68
CA GLY A 94 11.00 -28.50 0.00
C GLY A 94 9.70 -27.70 -0.03
N GLU A 95 9.61 -26.59 0.70
CA GLU A 95 8.46 -25.69 0.70
C GLU A 95 8.55 -24.68 -0.42
N LYS A 96 7.39 -24.35 -1.01
CA LYS A 96 7.29 -23.30 -2.06
C LYS A 96 7.14 -21.94 -1.42
N GLY A 97 7.83 -20.96 -1.99
CA GLY A 97 7.77 -19.57 -1.55
C GLY A 97 8.06 -18.60 -2.67
N LEU A 98 8.14 -17.33 -2.32
CA LEU A 98 8.47 -16.25 -3.23
C LEU A 98 9.68 -15.48 -2.69
N LEU A 99 10.58 -15.12 -3.58
CA LEU A 99 11.68 -14.21 -3.30
C LEU A 99 11.44 -12.91 -4.04
N ASN A 100 11.49 -11.79 -3.32
CA ASN A 100 11.38 -10.49 -3.94
C ASN A 100 12.51 -9.55 -3.53
N SER A 101 12.85 -8.65 -4.45
CA SER A 101 13.74 -7.52 -4.24
C SER A 101 13.23 -6.36 -5.10
N MET A 102 12.03 -5.87 -4.78
CA MET A 102 11.35 -4.89 -5.63
C MET A 102 12.06 -3.55 -5.70
N GLY A 103 12.70 -3.09 -4.60
CA GLY A 103 13.39 -1.81 -4.56
C GLY A 103 12.46 -0.60 -4.47
N LEU A 104 11.28 -0.78 -3.87
CA LEU A 104 10.28 0.28 -3.63
C LEU A 104 9.95 1.11 -4.89
N PRO A 105 9.57 0.48 -6.03
CA PRO A 105 9.20 1.24 -7.22
C PRO A 105 7.94 2.07 -6.98
N GLY A 106 7.94 3.33 -7.45
CA GLY A 106 6.82 4.24 -7.32
C GLY A 106 7.16 5.62 -7.87
N LYS A 107 6.14 6.44 -8.11
CA LYS A 107 6.26 7.77 -8.74
C LYS A 107 6.66 8.90 -7.77
N GLY A 108 6.87 8.58 -6.49
CA GLY A 108 7.24 9.55 -5.48
C GLY A 108 6.07 10.29 -4.85
N ILE A 109 6.38 11.04 -3.78
CA ILE A 109 5.37 11.67 -2.93
C ILE A 109 4.58 12.78 -3.63
N GLU A 110 5.21 13.56 -4.51
CA GLU A 110 4.53 14.66 -5.19
C GLU A 110 3.43 14.17 -6.11
N TYR A 111 3.70 13.10 -6.87
CA TYR A 111 2.69 12.46 -7.70
C TYR A 111 1.54 11.90 -6.86
N PHE A 112 1.85 11.16 -5.80
CA PHE A 112 0.86 10.57 -4.92
C PHE A 112 -0.01 11.63 -4.24
N ALA A 113 0.59 12.69 -3.70
CA ALA A 113 -0.12 13.77 -3.03
C ALA A 113 -1.04 14.55 -3.96
N ALA A 114 -0.70 14.63 -5.26
CA ALA A 114 -1.57 15.28 -6.24
C ALA A 114 -2.87 14.48 -6.50
N GLU A 115 -2.83 13.17 -6.36
CA GLU A 115 -3.96 12.29 -6.71
C GLU A 115 -4.78 11.83 -5.51
N ILE A 116 -4.14 11.66 -4.32
CA ILE A 116 -4.76 10.99 -3.18
C ILE A 116 -6.07 11.65 -2.71
N ALA A 117 -6.17 12.98 -2.82
CA ALA A 117 -7.33 13.73 -2.30
C ALA A 117 -8.63 13.42 -3.06
N ASP A 118 -8.53 13.02 -4.32
CA ASP A 118 -9.66 12.87 -5.23
C ASP A 118 -9.92 11.40 -5.61
N LEU A 119 -9.29 10.46 -4.90
CA LEU A 119 -9.50 9.04 -5.12
C LEU A 119 -10.94 8.60 -4.79
N SER A 120 -11.54 7.84 -5.67
CA SER A 120 -12.85 7.23 -5.44
C SER A 120 -12.88 6.23 -4.27
N LEU A 121 -11.72 5.78 -3.80
CA LEU A 121 -11.58 4.88 -2.65
C LEU A 121 -12.15 5.49 -1.36
N TRP A 122 -12.14 6.82 -1.22
CA TRP A 122 -12.73 7.51 -0.07
C TRP A 122 -14.25 7.32 0.03
N ASN A 123 -14.93 7.00 -1.07
CA ASN A 123 -16.36 6.75 -1.10
C ASN A 123 -16.79 5.48 -0.35
N PHE A 124 -15.84 4.61 0.01
CA PHE A 124 -16.13 3.44 0.85
C PHE A 124 -16.33 3.78 2.32
N ASP A 125 -15.97 5.00 2.73
CA ASP A 125 -16.01 5.43 4.14
C ASP A 125 -15.28 4.44 5.07
N ARG A 126 -14.07 4.09 4.67
CA ARG A 126 -13.18 3.15 5.40
C ARG A 126 -11.81 3.78 5.57
N PRO A 127 -11.11 3.51 6.69
CA PRO A 127 -9.78 4.02 6.89
C PRO A 127 -8.80 3.53 5.80
N LEU A 128 -8.07 4.48 5.20
CA LEU A 128 -7.00 4.17 4.26
C LEU A 128 -5.65 4.56 4.87
N GLY A 129 -4.72 3.61 4.87
CA GLY A 129 -3.35 3.83 5.34
C GLY A 129 -2.45 4.32 4.21
N VAL A 130 -1.53 5.21 4.54
CA VAL A 130 -0.45 5.61 3.64
C VAL A 130 0.86 5.11 4.21
N SER A 131 1.46 4.11 3.56
CA SER A 131 2.79 3.63 3.93
C SER A 131 3.85 4.58 3.39
N VAL A 132 4.68 5.12 4.27
CA VAL A 132 5.73 6.08 3.95
C VAL A 132 7.09 5.44 4.22
N GLY A 133 8.02 5.61 3.28
CA GLY A 133 9.41 5.21 3.41
C GLY A 133 10.36 6.37 3.08
N GLY A 134 11.60 6.26 3.54
CA GLY A 134 12.63 7.26 3.28
C GLY A 134 14.02 6.66 3.46
N ASP A 135 15.03 7.36 2.92
CA ASP A 135 16.44 7.05 3.15
C ASP A 135 17.00 7.82 4.35
N SER A 136 16.18 8.70 4.95
CA SER A 136 16.48 9.44 6.17
C SER A 136 15.18 9.83 6.87
N ILE A 137 15.23 10.11 8.17
CA ILE A 137 14.09 10.61 8.97
C ILE A 137 13.48 11.86 8.33
N PHE A 138 14.32 12.74 7.82
CA PHE A 138 13.88 13.97 7.16
C PHE A 138 12.93 13.68 5.98
N GLU A 139 13.19 12.64 5.19
CA GLU A 139 12.31 12.25 4.07
C GLU A 139 10.95 11.73 4.55
N TYR A 140 10.89 11.00 5.68
CA TYR A 140 9.61 10.61 6.28
C TYR A 140 8.80 11.83 6.69
N VAL A 141 9.42 12.76 7.42
CA VAL A 141 8.76 14.00 7.88
C VAL A 141 8.25 14.83 6.70
N GLU A 142 9.07 15.04 5.67
CA GLU A 142 8.64 15.77 4.48
C GLU A 142 7.48 15.09 3.76
N SER A 143 7.54 13.76 3.61
CA SER A 143 6.49 12.99 2.93
C SER A 143 5.19 13.05 3.71
N VAL A 144 5.21 12.86 5.03
CA VAL A 144 4.02 13.01 5.88
C VAL A 144 3.46 14.42 5.79
N ASN A 145 4.28 15.46 5.95
CA ASN A 145 3.84 16.84 5.85
C ASN A 145 3.22 17.18 4.48
N ARG A 146 3.75 16.59 3.41
CA ARG A 146 3.21 16.77 2.07
C ARG A 146 1.82 16.16 1.92
N ILE A 147 1.60 14.97 2.47
CA ILE A 147 0.29 14.31 2.48
C ILE A 147 -0.69 15.08 3.37
N GLU A 148 -0.27 15.47 4.58
CA GLU A 148 -1.07 16.28 5.51
C GLU A 148 -1.54 17.59 4.86
N GLY A 149 -0.66 18.27 4.15
CA GLY A 149 -0.99 19.46 3.40
C GLY A 149 -2.15 19.28 2.41
N THR A 150 -2.32 18.05 1.93
CA THR A 150 -3.38 17.67 0.98
C THR A 150 -4.66 17.19 1.68
N LEU A 151 -4.54 16.38 2.73
CA LEU A 151 -5.66 15.65 3.33
C LEU A 151 -6.29 16.30 4.56
N LYS A 152 -5.55 17.09 5.34
CA LYS A 152 -5.97 17.61 6.65
C LYS A 152 -7.32 18.34 6.69
N ASN A 153 -7.78 18.88 5.56
CA ASN A 153 -9.05 19.60 5.46
C ASN A 153 -10.16 18.74 4.83
N LYS A 154 -9.91 17.46 4.58
CA LYS A 154 -10.88 16.52 4.02
C LYS A 154 -11.58 15.77 5.17
N SER A 155 -12.86 15.51 5.05
CA SER A 155 -13.62 14.69 5.99
C SER A 155 -13.47 13.20 5.60
N ILE A 156 -12.29 12.64 5.82
CA ILE A 156 -11.92 11.27 5.47
C ILE A 156 -11.11 10.64 6.59
N SER A 157 -11.18 9.32 6.72
CA SER A 157 -10.44 8.55 7.72
C SER A 157 -9.15 8.00 7.13
N TYR A 158 -8.00 8.43 7.64
CA TYR A 158 -6.69 7.95 7.18
C TYR A 158 -5.70 7.81 8.33
N PHE A 159 -4.63 7.05 8.09
CA PHE A 159 -3.52 6.85 9.01
C PHE A 159 -2.20 6.65 8.26
N TYR A 160 -1.10 6.68 8.98
CA TYR A 160 0.23 6.43 8.41
C TYR A 160 0.80 5.09 8.89
N GLU A 161 1.47 4.39 7.97
CA GLU A 161 2.36 3.30 8.26
C GLU A 161 3.79 3.78 7.97
N LEU A 162 4.67 3.79 8.96
CA LEU A 162 6.08 4.10 8.77
C LEU A 162 6.83 2.81 8.40
N ASN A 163 7.25 2.68 7.16
CA ASN A 163 7.99 1.52 6.70
C ASN A 163 9.46 1.63 7.06
N VAL A 164 9.79 1.25 8.28
CA VAL A 164 11.15 1.28 8.84
C VAL A 164 11.94 -0.02 8.62
N SER A 165 11.33 -1.02 7.98
CA SER A 165 11.87 -2.39 7.87
C SER A 165 12.39 -2.75 6.47
N CYS A 166 12.31 -1.84 5.49
CA CYS A 166 12.68 -2.17 4.12
C CYS A 166 14.20 -2.07 3.90
N PRO A 167 14.90 -3.19 3.59
CA PRO A 167 16.34 -3.17 3.34
C PRO A 167 16.70 -2.60 1.95
N ASN A 168 15.73 -2.24 1.13
CA ASN A 168 15.93 -1.71 -0.22
C ASN A 168 16.21 -0.18 -0.21
N THR A 169 16.89 0.31 0.82
CA THR A 169 17.39 1.68 0.93
C THR A 169 18.73 1.82 0.18
N ILE A 170 19.18 3.06 -0.05
CA ILE A 170 20.44 3.34 -0.79
C ILE A 170 21.63 2.66 -0.12
N ASN A 171 21.65 2.59 1.21
CA ASN A 171 22.76 2.03 1.98
C ASN A 171 22.54 0.56 2.37
N GLY A 172 21.40 -0.05 2.02
CA GLY A 172 21.05 -1.42 2.42
C GLY A 172 20.78 -1.59 3.91
N GLN A 173 20.77 -0.50 4.68
CA GLN A 173 20.41 -0.48 6.10
C GLN A 173 18.95 -0.07 6.26
N THR A 174 18.30 -0.59 7.28
CA THR A 174 16.94 -0.18 7.65
C THR A 174 17.03 0.81 8.80
N ILE A 175 16.21 1.86 8.78
CA ILE A 175 16.11 2.80 9.92
C ILE A 175 15.71 2.04 11.19
N GLY A 176 14.91 0.98 11.05
CA GLY A 176 14.49 0.15 12.16
C GLY A 176 15.59 -0.64 12.86
N ASP A 177 16.80 -0.72 12.29
CA ASP A 177 17.95 -1.38 12.90
C ASP A 177 18.73 -0.44 13.84
N ASP A 178 18.48 0.87 13.77
CA ASP A 178 19.13 1.88 14.61
C ASP A 178 18.13 2.45 15.64
N PRO A 179 18.24 2.11 16.94
CA PRO A 179 17.36 2.64 17.98
C PRO A 179 17.40 4.15 18.11
N LEU A 180 18.52 4.80 17.78
CA LEU A 180 18.65 6.26 17.87
C LEU A 180 17.93 6.98 16.72
N GLU A 181 17.76 6.30 15.60
CA GLU A 181 17.01 6.82 14.46
C GLU A 181 15.48 6.65 14.65
N LEU A 182 15.05 5.79 15.60
CA LEU A 182 13.64 5.56 15.92
C LEU A 182 13.09 6.46 17.03
N GLU A 183 13.95 7.14 17.80
CA GLU A 183 13.56 8.10 18.84
C GLU A 183 13.36 9.52 18.28
#